data_a450ee4795809e62439d94de474f08da
#
_entry.id   a450ee4795809e62439d94de474f08da
#
_cell.length_a   1.000
_cell.length_b   1.000
_cell.length_c   1.000
_cell.angle_alpha   90.00
_cell.angle_beta   90.00
_cell.angle_gamma   90.00
#
_symmetry.space_group_name_H-M   'P 1'
#
loop_
_entity.id
_entity.type
_entity.pdbx_description
1 polymer ?
#
loop_
_entity_poly.entity_id
_entity_poly.type
_entity_poly.pdbx_seq_one_letter_code
_entity_poly.pdbx_strand_id
1 'polypeptide(L)'
;MNLLIVDDDLHVIEGIERNLDWERLHIDQAFQALGVPAAKKVLSSNPIDVMICDIEMPQETGLDLLEWIREEGFPIQAIFLTSYAKFEYAQRAIKLESLEYILKPVEYGQLEKAVVLAVERSLKSRQNEAFKESSRYWEQNRQNVVEYFWTGVLARDASSDEEELNCKIEECGLDYIRGKVFLPIVIQMVRDVAESYAGLADAVDALCTKCL
;
A
#
# COMPACT_ATOMS: atom_id res chain seq x y z
N MET A 1 11.65 -10.70 -0.72
CA MET A 1 11.74 -9.41 -1.46
C MET A 1 12.52 -9.62 -2.74
N ASN A 2 12.15 -8.92 -3.82
CA ASN A 2 12.85 -9.02 -5.12
C ASN A 2 13.63 -7.76 -5.39
N LEU A 3 14.86 -7.92 -5.86
CA LEU A 3 15.78 -6.83 -6.15
C LEU A 3 16.16 -6.84 -7.64
N LEU A 4 16.27 -5.66 -8.25
CA LEU A 4 16.75 -5.48 -9.61
C LEU A 4 18.05 -4.67 -9.60
N ILE A 5 19.09 -5.18 -10.26
CA ILE A 5 20.35 -4.47 -10.51
C ILE A 5 20.35 -4.01 -11.96
N VAL A 6 20.58 -2.72 -12.18
CA VAL A 6 20.62 -2.09 -13.53
C VAL A 6 21.94 -1.36 -13.69
N ASP A 7 22.74 -1.81 -14.62
CA ASP A 7 24.01 -1.20 -15.00
C ASP A 7 24.30 -1.59 -16.45
N ASP A 8 25.01 -0.81 -17.23
CA ASP A 8 25.42 -1.17 -18.60
C ASP A 8 26.70 -2.03 -18.60
N ASP A 9 27.42 -2.08 -17.48
CA ASP A 9 28.58 -2.95 -17.27
C ASP A 9 28.21 -4.21 -16.46
N LEU A 10 28.25 -5.36 -17.14
CA LEU A 10 27.99 -6.66 -16.53
C LEU A 10 28.93 -6.96 -15.35
N HIS A 11 30.18 -6.47 -15.39
CA HIS A 11 31.14 -6.72 -14.32
C HIS A 11 30.75 -6.00 -13.01
N VAL A 12 30.10 -4.84 -13.13
CA VAL A 12 29.55 -4.15 -11.96
C VAL A 12 28.39 -4.95 -11.35
N ILE A 13 27.48 -5.45 -12.17
CA ILE A 13 26.36 -6.30 -11.73
C ILE A 13 26.89 -7.56 -11.04
N GLU A 14 27.81 -8.30 -11.66
CA GLU A 14 28.42 -9.50 -11.07
C GLU A 14 29.19 -9.18 -9.78
N GLY A 15 29.84 -8.02 -9.73
CA GLY A 15 30.54 -7.54 -8.54
C GLY A 15 29.59 -7.32 -7.38
N ILE A 16 28.45 -6.71 -7.60
CA ILE A 16 27.40 -6.50 -6.59
C ILE A 16 26.83 -7.84 -6.14
N GLU A 17 26.51 -8.74 -7.07
CA GLU A 17 25.95 -10.06 -6.75
C GLU A 17 26.86 -10.92 -5.88
N ARG A 18 28.16 -10.89 -6.14
CA ARG A 18 29.14 -11.71 -5.39
C ARG A 18 29.46 -11.18 -4.00
N ASN A 19 29.29 -9.88 -3.78
CA ASN A 19 29.71 -9.23 -2.54
C ASN A 19 28.58 -8.92 -1.56
N LEU A 20 27.32 -9.11 -1.96
CA LEU A 20 26.17 -8.97 -1.08
C LEU A 20 25.63 -10.34 -0.65
N ASP A 21 25.30 -10.46 0.63
CA ASP A 21 24.66 -11.65 1.21
C ASP A 21 23.13 -11.51 1.10
N TRP A 22 22.56 -12.08 0.04
CA TRP A 22 21.14 -11.97 -0.27
C TRP A 22 20.25 -12.59 0.81
N GLU A 23 20.66 -13.70 1.41
CA GLU A 23 19.89 -14.36 2.47
C GLU A 23 19.79 -13.46 3.70
N ARG A 24 20.89 -12.88 4.12
CA ARG A 24 20.96 -11.93 5.23
C ARG A 24 20.16 -10.64 4.95
N LEU A 25 20.11 -10.21 3.68
CA LEU A 25 19.37 -9.05 3.24
C LEU A 25 17.87 -9.32 3.00
N HIS A 26 17.42 -10.56 3.22
CA HIS A 26 16.03 -10.99 2.94
C HIS A 26 15.60 -10.75 1.48
N ILE A 27 16.52 -10.94 0.55
CA ILE A 27 16.25 -10.89 -0.89
C ILE A 27 16.06 -12.32 -1.39
N ASP A 28 14.86 -12.62 -1.88
CA ASP A 28 14.50 -13.94 -2.38
C ASP A 28 15.05 -14.16 -3.79
N GLN A 29 15.03 -13.09 -4.61
CA GLN A 29 15.51 -13.14 -5.99
C GLN A 29 16.14 -11.82 -6.41
N ALA A 30 17.33 -11.90 -7.01
CA ALA A 30 18.02 -10.80 -7.66
C ALA A 30 17.88 -10.91 -9.19
N PHE A 31 17.38 -9.86 -9.82
CA PHE A 31 17.26 -9.73 -11.27
C PHE A 31 18.34 -8.79 -11.78
N GLN A 32 18.72 -8.97 -13.05
CA GLN A 32 19.74 -8.19 -13.72
C GLN A 32 19.17 -7.53 -14.98
N ALA A 33 19.62 -6.30 -15.27
CA ALA A 33 19.30 -5.64 -16.52
C ALA A 33 20.48 -4.82 -17.03
N LEU A 34 20.85 -5.03 -18.28
CA LEU A 34 21.88 -4.25 -18.97
C LEU A 34 21.21 -3.02 -19.62
N GLY A 35 21.01 -1.96 -18.80
CA GLY A 35 20.42 -0.70 -19.21
C GLY A 35 18.91 -0.62 -19.10
N VAL A 36 18.38 0.57 -19.38
CA VAL A 36 16.98 0.94 -19.15
C VAL A 36 15.95 0.10 -19.92
N PRO A 37 16.15 -0.22 -21.22
CA PRO A 37 15.16 -1.03 -21.96
C PRO A 37 14.99 -2.44 -21.41
N ALA A 38 16.08 -3.04 -20.91
CA ALA A 38 16.03 -4.36 -20.27
C ALA A 38 15.36 -4.27 -18.89
N ALA A 39 15.67 -3.23 -18.12
CA ALA A 39 15.05 -2.97 -16.82
C ALA A 39 13.53 -2.81 -16.92
N LYS A 40 13.03 -2.02 -17.87
CA LYS A 40 11.58 -1.85 -18.11
C LYS A 40 10.87 -3.19 -18.39
N LYS A 41 11.52 -4.12 -19.13
CA LYS A 41 10.96 -5.47 -19.37
C LYS A 41 10.88 -6.29 -18.09
N VAL A 42 11.93 -6.27 -17.27
CA VAL A 42 11.96 -7.00 -16.00
C VAL A 42 10.88 -6.46 -15.05
N LEU A 43 10.78 -5.13 -14.94
CA LEU A 43 9.79 -4.43 -14.09
C LEU A 43 8.34 -4.73 -14.50
N SER A 44 8.08 -4.84 -15.81
CA SER A 44 6.75 -5.16 -16.33
C SER A 44 6.34 -6.63 -16.10
N SER A 45 7.30 -7.53 -15.86
CA SER A 45 7.06 -8.97 -15.77
C SER A 45 7.22 -9.53 -14.36
N ASN A 46 7.85 -8.79 -13.45
CA ASN A 46 8.18 -9.27 -12.12
C ASN A 46 7.86 -8.21 -11.06
N PRO A 47 7.40 -8.63 -9.88
CA PRO A 47 7.22 -7.73 -8.74
C PRO A 47 8.59 -7.40 -8.15
N ILE A 48 9.09 -6.20 -8.37
CA ILE A 48 10.36 -5.70 -7.84
C ILE A 48 10.11 -4.76 -6.67
N ASP A 49 10.86 -4.92 -5.59
CA ASP A 49 10.75 -4.14 -4.36
C ASP A 49 11.86 -3.11 -4.22
N VAL A 50 13.07 -3.49 -4.62
CA VAL A 50 14.29 -2.68 -4.50
C VAL A 50 15.00 -2.66 -5.84
N MET A 51 15.51 -1.49 -6.23
CA MET A 51 16.33 -1.32 -7.43
C MET A 51 17.65 -0.68 -7.05
N ILE A 52 18.76 -1.29 -7.48
CA ILE A 52 20.10 -0.69 -7.51
C ILE A 52 20.36 -0.31 -8.98
N CYS A 53 20.61 0.95 -9.25
CA CYS A 53 20.70 1.42 -10.63
C CYS A 53 21.88 2.37 -10.82
N ASP A 54 22.67 2.14 -11.87
CA ASP A 54 23.60 3.16 -12.34
C ASP A 54 22.85 4.37 -12.92
N ILE A 55 23.37 5.55 -12.72
CA ILE A 55 22.78 6.76 -13.31
C ILE A 55 23.21 6.92 -14.76
N GLU A 56 24.47 6.68 -15.05
CA GLU A 56 25.04 7.00 -16.36
C GLU A 56 25.12 5.77 -17.26
N MET A 57 24.05 5.52 -17.99
CA MET A 57 23.96 4.46 -18.97
C MET A 57 23.76 5.01 -20.39
N PRO A 58 24.13 4.26 -21.44
CA PRO A 58 23.87 4.65 -22.82
C PRO A 58 22.38 4.83 -23.11
N GLN A 59 22.01 5.84 -23.89
CA GLN A 59 20.67 6.19 -24.37
C GLN A 59 19.75 6.81 -23.33
N GLU A 60 19.50 6.17 -22.19
CA GLU A 60 18.63 6.67 -21.13
C GLU A 60 19.37 6.56 -19.80
N THR A 61 19.17 7.52 -18.90
CA THR A 61 19.78 7.51 -17.56
C THR A 61 18.96 6.69 -16.57
N GLY A 62 19.59 6.24 -15.48
CA GLY A 62 18.85 5.61 -14.37
C GLY A 62 17.81 6.52 -13.72
N LEU A 63 18.00 7.84 -13.81
CA LEU A 63 17.01 8.82 -13.36
C LEU A 63 15.77 8.88 -14.26
N ASP A 64 15.94 8.70 -15.58
CA ASP A 64 14.82 8.58 -16.51
C ASP A 64 14.03 7.29 -16.26
N LEU A 65 14.73 6.21 -15.91
CA LEU A 65 14.07 4.96 -15.48
C LEU A 65 13.25 5.16 -14.21
N LEU A 66 13.79 5.85 -13.20
CA LEU A 66 13.05 6.11 -11.97
C LEU A 66 11.84 7.02 -12.19
N GLU A 67 11.94 8.01 -13.06
CA GLU A 67 10.81 8.86 -13.45
C GLU A 67 9.68 8.02 -14.06
N TRP A 68 10.00 7.16 -15.02
CA TRP A 68 9.05 6.21 -15.59
C TRP A 68 8.44 5.27 -14.52
N ILE A 69 9.24 4.73 -13.59
CA ILE A 69 8.77 3.89 -12.48
C ILE A 69 7.72 4.64 -11.62
N ARG A 70 7.94 5.94 -11.35
CA ARG A 70 7.00 6.77 -10.59
C ARG A 70 5.73 7.08 -11.35
N GLU A 71 5.82 7.33 -12.66
CA GLU A 71 4.67 7.53 -13.55
C GLU A 71 3.78 6.29 -13.64
N GLU A 72 4.37 5.09 -13.73
CA GLU A 72 3.66 3.81 -13.73
C GLU A 72 3.13 3.40 -12.34
N GLY A 73 3.52 4.12 -11.28
CA GLY A 73 3.05 3.87 -9.91
C GLY A 73 3.68 2.66 -9.21
N PHE A 74 4.84 2.18 -9.67
CA PHE A 74 5.53 1.09 -9.00
C PHE A 74 6.13 1.54 -7.65
N PRO A 75 5.85 0.84 -6.53
CA PRO A 75 6.30 1.22 -5.19
C PRO A 75 7.73 0.76 -4.90
N ILE A 76 8.66 1.02 -5.82
CA ILE A 76 10.04 0.53 -5.77
C ILE A 76 10.93 1.50 -4.98
N GLN A 77 11.76 0.96 -4.09
CA GLN A 77 12.81 1.71 -3.41
C GLN A 77 14.07 1.72 -4.29
N ALA A 78 14.52 2.91 -4.72
CA ALA A 78 15.64 3.05 -5.63
C ALA A 78 16.90 3.53 -4.92
N ILE A 79 18.02 2.83 -5.18
CA ILE A 79 19.38 3.18 -4.75
C ILE A 79 20.17 3.47 -6.02
N PHE A 80 20.77 4.66 -6.11
CA PHE A 80 21.60 5.02 -7.24
C PHE A 80 23.08 4.81 -6.98
N LEU A 81 23.76 4.28 -7.99
CA LEU A 81 25.21 4.27 -8.11
C LEU A 81 25.63 5.27 -9.18
N THR A 82 26.75 5.95 -9.00
CA THR A 82 27.24 6.90 -9.99
C THR A 82 28.73 7.14 -9.88
N SER A 83 29.38 7.35 -10.99
CA SER A 83 30.80 7.73 -11.05
C SER A 83 31.02 9.24 -10.84
N TYR A 84 29.97 10.04 -10.87
CA TYR A 84 30.07 11.49 -10.83
C TYR A 84 29.23 12.11 -9.73
N ALA A 85 29.85 12.93 -8.90
CA ALA A 85 29.19 13.75 -7.89
C ALA A 85 28.56 15.03 -8.53
N LYS A 86 27.63 14.86 -9.50
CA LYS A 86 26.94 15.99 -10.11
C LYS A 86 25.76 16.43 -9.23
N PHE A 87 25.76 17.71 -8.89
CA PHE A 87 24.69 18.30 -8.07
C PHE A 87 23.30 18.13 -8.72
N GLU A 88 23.23 18.24 -10.05
CA GLU A 88 21.98 18.08 -10.82
C GLU A 88 21.38 16.68 -10.68
N TYR A 89 22.22 15.64 -10.68
CA TYR A 89 21.77 14.25 -10.49
C TYR A 89 21.23 14.02 -9.08
N ALA A 90 21.95 14.52 -8.06
CA ALA A 90 21.51 14.43 -6.68
C ALA A 90 20.17 15.17 -6.46
N GLN A 91 20.03 16.36 -7.03
CA GLN A 91 18.79 17.14 -6.96
C GLN A 91 17.60 16.41 -7.61
N ARG A 92 17.82 15.79 -8.80
CA ARG A 92 16.78 15.04 -9.50
C ARG A 92 16.43 13.76 -8.76
N ALA A 93 17.43 13.05 -8.22
CA ALA A 93 17.25 11.85 -7.42
C ALA A 93 16.38 12.10 -6.16
N ILE A 94 16.63 13.22 -5.46
CA ILE A 94 15.83 13.66 -4.30
C ILE A 94 14.38 13.95 -4.72
N LYS A 95 14.17 14.67 -5.84
CA LYS A 95 12.81 14.97 -6.33
C LYS A 95 12.01 13.72 -6.70
N LEU A 96 12.69 12.70 -7.18
CA LEU A 96 12.09 11.40 -7.53
C LEU A 96 11.98 10.43 -6.34
N GLU A 97 12.27 10.93 -5.14
CA GLU A 97 12.21 10.16 -3.89
C GLU A 97 13.06 8.89 -3.94
N SER A 98 14.29 9.01 -4.49
CA SER A 98 15.26 7.92 -4.35
C SER A 98 15.66 7.76 -2.88
N LEU A 99 15.97 6.53 -2.51
CA LEU A 99 16.33 6.21 -1.13
C LEU A 99 17.74 6.66 -0.79
N GLU A 100 18.69 6.36 -1.69
CA GLU A 100 20.11 6.58 -1.44
C GLU A 100 20.84 6.88 -2.75
N TYR A 101 21.99 7.59 -2.64
CA TYR A 101 22.85 7.97 -3.74
C TYR A 101 24.30 7.69 -3.35
N ILE A 102 24.94 6.69 -3.99
CA ILE A 102 26.24 6.16 -3.66
C ILE A 102 27.24 6.43 -4.77
N LEU A 103 28.39 6.95 -4.43
CA LEU A 103 29.47 7.19 -5.40
C LEU A 103 30.25 5.88 -5.66
N LYS A 104 30.60 5.64 -6.94
CA LYS A 104 31.56 4.63 -7.33
C LYS A 104 33.00 5.14 -7.06
N PRO A 105 33.96 4.32 -6.56
CA PRO A 105 33.84 2.86 -6.40
C PRO A 105 32.94 2.47 -5.24
N VAL A 106 32.10 1.47 -5.46
CA VAL A 106 31.07 1.05 -4.51
C VAL A 106 31.73 0.43 -3.27
N GLU A 107 31.45 1.04 -2.12
CA GLU A 107 31.77 0.42 -0.84
C GLU A 107 30.61 -0.51 -0.47
N TYR A 108 30.85 -1.85 -0.55
CA TYR A 108 29.79 -2.84 -0.35
C TYR A 108 29.13 -2.75 1.03
N GLY A 109 29.87 -2.38 2.07
CA GLY A 109 29.30 -2.16 3.40
C GLY A 109 28.32 -0.97 3.46
N GLN A 110 28.49 0.08 2.63
CA GLN A 110 27.54 1.17 2.48
C GLN A 110 26.34 0.71 1.67
N LEU A 111 26.56 0.00 0.57
CA LEU A 111 25.50 -0.55 -0.27
C LEU A 111 24.61 -1.51 0.51
N GLU A 112 25.20 -2.40 1.31
CA GLU A 112 24.45 -3.33 2.19
C GLU A 112 23.50 -2.58 3.12
N LYS A 113 23.96 -1.52 3.79
CA LYS A 113 23.12 -0.70 4.66
C LYS A 113 21.97 -0.02 3.90
N ALA A 114 22.24 0.45 2.69
CA ALA A 114 21.21 1.06 1.84
C ALA A 114 20.15 0.04 1.43
N VAL A 115 20.55 -1.20 1.10
CA VAL A 115 19.61 -2.29 0.77
C VAL A 115 18.77 -2.68 1.99
N VAL A 116 19.36 -2.80 3.19
CA VAL A 116 18.60 -3.05 4.43
C VAL A 116 17.52 -1.98 4.63
N LEU A 117 17.88 -0.70 4.50
CA LEU A 117 16.94 0.40 4.64
C LEU A 117 15.85 0.36 3.56
N ALA A 118 16.18 -0.03 2.33
CA ALA A 118 15.23 -0.19 1.24
C ALA A 118 14.21 -1.29 1.53
N VAL A 119 14.67 -2.44 2.01
CA VAL A 119 13.81 -3.57 2.41
C VAL A 119 12.87 -3.16 3.54
N GLU A 120 13.37 -2.49 4.59
CA GLU A 120 12.54 -2.02 5.70
C GLU A 120 11.46 -1.03 5.24
N ARG A 121 11.79 -0.08 4.35
CA ARG A 121 10.82 0.88 3.80
C ARG A 121 9.77 0.20 2.93
N SER A 122 10.19 -0.76 2.09
CA SER A 122 9.25 -1.51 1.25
C SER A 122 8.27 -2.32 2.09
N LEU A 123 8.73 -2.99 3.16
CA LEU A 123 7.87 -3.72 4.09
C LEU A 123 6.84 -2.80 4.78
N LYS A 124 7.27 -1.63 5.25
CA LYS A 124 6.35 -0.64 5.86
C LYS A 124 5.31 -0.12 4.87
N SER A 125 5.72 0.13 3.62
CA SER A 125 4.79 0.57 2.56
C SER A 125 3.72 -0.48 2.30
N ARG A 126 4.11 -1.75 2.14
CA ARG A 126 3.18 -2.87 1.95
C ARG A 126 2.22 -3.06 3.12
N GLN A 127 2.70 -2.94 4.36
CA GLN A 127 1.83 -3.01 5.54
C GLN A 127 0.81 -1.88 5.58
N ASN A 128 1.23 -0.66 5.24
CA ASN A 128 0.34 0.50 5.18
C ASN A 128 -0.70 0.38 4.06
N GLU A 129 -0.34 -0.16 2.90
CA GLU A 129 -1.28 -0.41 1.80
C GLU A 129 -2.30 -1.48 2.18
N ALA A 130 -1.87 -2.61 2.72
CA ALA A 130 -2.76 -3.66 3.21
C ALA A 130 -3.72 -3.15 4.29
N PHE A 131 -3.26 -2.29 5.20
CA PHE A 131 -4.10 -1.65 6.20
C PHE A 131 -5.11 -0.68 5.58
N LYS A 132 -4.70 0.13 4.58
CA LYS A 132 -5.60 1.04 3.85
C LYS A 132 -6.65 0.27 3.05
N GLU A 133 -6.27 -0.81 2.37
CA GLU A 133 -7.22 -1.67 1.64
C GLU A 133 -8.21 -2.33 2.60
N SER A 134 -7.75 -2.87 3.70
CA SER A 134 -8.59 -3.42 4.76
C SER A 134 -9.56 -2.36 5.30
N SER A 135 -9.07 -1.16 5.61
CA SER A 135 -9.91 -0.05 6.09
C SER A 135 -10.95 0.38 5.05
N ARG A 136 -10.58 0.48 3.76
CA ARG A 136 -11.53 0.78 2.67
C ARG A 136 -12.58 -0.32 2.50
N TYR A 137 -12.17 -1.58 2.59
CA TYR A 137 -13.10 -2.71 2.54
C TYR A 137 -14.12 -2.64 3.69
N TRP A 138 -13.66 -2.33 4.92
CA TRP A 138 -14.53 -2.14 6.09
C TRP A 138 -15.45 -0.92 5.95
N GLU A 139 -14.96 0.20 5.43
CA GLU A 139 -15.79 1.39 5.18
C GLU A 139 -16.88 1.11 4.12
N GLN A 140 -16.53 0.46 3.01
CA GLN A 140 -17.50 0.10 1.97
C GLN A 140 -18.52 -0.94 2.40
N ASN A 141 -18.15 -1.86 3.26
CA ASN A 141 -19.02 -2.93 3.72
C ASN A 141 -19.69 -2.64 5.07
N ARG A 142 -19.36 -1.54 5.72
CA ARG A 142 -19.87 -1.17 7.04
C ARG A 142 -21.40 -1.13 7.09
N GLN A 143 -22.04 -0.57 6.07
CA GLN A 143 -23.50 -0.54 5.98
C GLN A 143 -24.10 -1.94 5.90
N ASN A 144 -23.55 -2.81 5.09
CA ASN A 144 -24.01 -4.20 4.95
C ASN A 144 -23.83 -5.00 6.26
N VAL A 145 -22.70 -4.80 6.95
CA VAL A 145 -22.43 -5.46 8.24
C VAL A 145 -23.39 -4.97 9.31
N VAL A 146 -23.63 -3.65 9.38
CA VAL A 146 -24.58 -3.04 10.30
C VAL A 146 -26.00 -3.50 10.01
N GLU A 147 -26.42 -3.54 8.74
CA GLU A 147 -27.72 -4.02 8.33
C GLU A 147 -27.91 -5.52 8.67
N TYR A 148 -26.91 -6.34 8.39
CA TYR A 148 -26.91 -7.75 8.74
C TYR A 148 -27.04 -7.96 10.25
N PHE A 149 -26.26 -7.21 11.05
CA PHE A 149 -26.32 -7.25 12.51
C PHE A 149 -27.72 -6.92 13.02
N TRP A 150 -28.27 -5.77 12.61
CA TRP A 150 -29.60 -5.31 13.07
C TRP A 150 -30.73 -6.22 12.59
N THR A 151 -30.65 -6.72 11.38
CA THR A 151 -31.62 -7.70 10.88
C THR A 151 -31.62 -8.97 11.74
N GLY A 152 -30.45 -9.44 12.12
CA GLY A 152 -30.31 -10.61 12.99
C GLY A 152 -30.80 -10.35 14.43
N VAL A 153 -30.60 -9.14 14.94
CA VAL A 153 -31.10 -8.75 16.29
C VAL A 153 -32.62 -8.57 16.31
N LEU A 154 -33.18 -7.90 15.29
CA LEU A 154 -34.64 -7.62 15.20
C LEU A 154 -35.48 -8.85 14.83
N ALA A 155 -34.88 -9.84 14.14
CA ALA A 155 -35.56 -11.09 13.77
C ALA A 155 -35.67 -12.12 14.91
N ARG A 156 -35.03 -11.87 16.06
CA ARG A 156 -35.04 -12.76 17.22
C ARG A 156 -36.09 -12.35 18.25
N ASP A 157 -36.69 -13.37 18.87
CA ASP A 157 -37.53 -13.16 20.06
C ASP A 157 -36.69 -12.56 21.20
N ALA A 158 -37.34 -11.76 22.04
CA ALA A 158 -36.75 -10.92 23.10
C ALA A 158 -35.98 -11.69 24.24
N SER A 159 -35.62 -12.96 24.02
CA SER A 159 -34.90 -13.83 24.97
C SER A 159 -33.42 -14.02 24.62
N SER A 160 -32.83 -13.18 23.76
CA SER A 160 -31.40 -13.30 23.41
C SER A 160 -30.53 -12.95 24.60
N ASP A 161 -29.67 -13.87 25.02
CA ASP A 161 -28.72 -13.72 26.13
C ASP A 161 -27.74 -12.57 25.82
N GLU A 162 -27.45 -11.73 26.83
CA GLU A 162 -26.52 -10.59 26.68
C GLU A 162 -25.12 -11.02 26.23
N GLU A 163 -24.70 -12.22 26.64
CA GLU A 163 -23.42 -12.80 26.21
C GLU A 163 -23.39 -13.10 24.70
N GLU A 164 -24.47 -13.62 24.13
CA GLU A 164 -24.58 -13.92 22.70
C GLU A 164 -24.60 -12.63 21.87
N LEU A 165 -25.23 -11.58 22.35
CA LEU A 165 -25.24 -10.27 21.70
C LEU A 165 -23.84 -9.64 21.69
N ASN A 166 -23.13 -9.72 22.81
CA ASN A 166 -21.76 -9.21 22.91
C ASN A 166 -20.79 -9.95 21.98
N CYS A 167 -20.92 -11.27 21.85
CA CYS A 167 -20.13 -12.06 20.92
C CYS A 167 -20.36 -11.61 19.45
N LYS A 168 -21.60 -11.37 19.06
CA LYS A 168 -21.93 -10.86 17.72
C LYS A 168 -21.43 -9.45 17.46
N ILE A 169 -21.45 -8.58 18.46
CA ILE A 169 -20.89 -7.25 18.38
C ILE A 169 -19.39 -7.33 18.05
N GLU A 170 -18.67 -8.23 18.73
CA GLU A 170 -17.24 -8.49 18.48
C GLU A 170 -17.00 -9.09 17.09
N GLU A 171 -17.75 -10.12 16.71
CA GLU A 171 -17.66 -10.75 15.39
C GLU A 171 -17.91 -9.75 14.23
N CYS A 172 -18.84 -8.81 14.43
CA CYS A 172 -19.16 -7.78 13.44
C CYS A 172 -18.26 -6.53 13.54
N GLY A 173 -17.32 -6.45 14.51
CA GLY A 173 -16.46 -5.30 14.72
C GLY A 173 -17.23 -4.01 15.09
N LEU A 174 -18.36 -4.16 15.80
CA LEU A 174 -19.28 -3.09 16.18
C LEU A 174 -19.12 -2.65 17.65
N ASP A 175 -17.91 -2.74 18.22
CA ASP A 175 -17.65 -2.42 19.63
C ASP A 175 -18.13 -1.02 20.05
N TYR A 176 -18.22 -0.09 19.09
CA TYR A 176 -18.71 1.28 19.35
C TYR A 176 -20.19 1.35 19.75
N ILE A 177 -20.97 0.27 19.53
CA ILE A 177 -22.38 0.20 19.96
C ILE A 177 -22.57 -0.44 21.33
N ARG A 178 -21.53 -1.05 21.90
CA ARG A 178 -21.60 -1.75 23.20
C ARG A 178 -22.00 -0.79 24.32
N GLY A 179 -22.98 -1.19 25.10
CA GLY A 179 -23.51 -0.40 26.19
C GLY A 179 -24.33 0.84 25.79
N LYS A 180 -24.64 1.01 24.51
CA LYS A 180 -25.55 2.08 24.05
C LYS A 180 -26.98 1.59 24.01
N VAL A 181 -27.90 2.51 24.28
CA VAL A 181 -29.35 2.29 24.16
C VAL A 181 -29.78 2.69 22.75
N PHE A 182 -30.48 1.81 22.05
CA PHE A 182 -31.02 2.05 20.72
C PHE A 182 -32.54 2.07 20.75
N LEU A 183 -33.14 3.03 20.08
CA LEU A 183 -34.58 3.10 19.86
C LEU A 183 -34.89 2.61 18.45
N PRO A 184 -35.49 1.42 18.22
CA PRO A 184 -35.89 0.99 16.92
C PRO A 184 -37.10 1.82 16.43
N ILE A 185 -36.98 2.38 15.23
CA ILE A 185 -38.05 3.10 14.55
C ILE A 185 -38.49 2.30 13.34
N VAL A 186 -39.74 1.83 13.31
CA VAL A 186 -40.33 1.13 12.18
C VAL A 186 -41.22 2.10 11.43
N ILE A 187 -40.92 2.35 10.17
CA ILE A 187 -41.71 3.19 9.27
C ILE A 187 -42.41 2.28 8.27
N GLN A 188 -43.74 2.17 8.37
CA GLN A 188 -44.56 1.43 7.43
C GLN A 188 -45.19 2.40 6.42
N MET A 189 -44.82 2.28 5.15
CA MET A 189 -45.48 3.02 4.08
C MET A 189 -46.79 2.31 3.69
N VAL A 190 -47.93 2.96 3.90
CA VAL A 190 -49.23 2.49 3.51
C VAL A 190 -49.63 3.22 2.20
N ARG A 191 -49.30 2.59 1.09
CA ARG A 191 -49.74 2.86 -0.30
C ARG A 191 -49.70 4.29 -0.89
N ASP A 192 -49.12 4.32 -2.11
CA ASP A 192 -49.26 5.31 -3.15
C ASP A 192 -48.76 6.75 -2.92
N VAL A 193 -47.42 6.89 -2.76
CA VAL A 193 -46.80 8.16 -3.14
C VAL A 193 -45.50 7.86 -3.90
N ALA A 194 -45.62 7.76 -5.21
CA ALA A 194 -44.47 7.55 -6.12
C ALA A 194 -43.57 8.80 -6.28
N GLU A 195 -43.80 9.88 -5.54
CA GLU A 195 -43.17 11.18 -5.85
C GLU A 195 -42.24 11.77 -4.74
N SER A 196 -41.95 11.10 -3.63
CA SER A 196 -41.13 11.77 -2.61
C SER A 196 -40.18 10.85 -1.79
N TYR A 197 -39.31 10.13 -2.45
CA TYR A 197 -38.21 9.46 -1.76
C TYR A 197 -37.19 10.44 -1.15
N ALA A 198 -36.98 11.61 -1.73
CA ALA A 198 -36.06 12.63 -1.23
C ALA A 198 -36.47 13.21 0.13
N GLY A 199 -37.76 13.47 0.33
CA GLY A 199 -38.25 14.01 1.61
C GLY A 199 -38.27 13.03 2.77
N LEU A 200 -38.23 11.70 2.51
CA LEU A 200 -38.23 10.68 3.56
C LEU A 200 -36.85 10.53 4.19
N ALA A 201 -35.78 10.58 3.39
CA ALA A 201 -34.39 10.54 3.88
C ALA A 201 -34.12 11.73 4.80
N ASP A 202 -34.52 12.92 4.40
CA ASP A 202 -34.38 14.15 5.20
C ASP A 202 -35.19 14.11 6.49
N ALA A 203 -36.38 13.50 6.49
CA ALA A 203 -37.22 13.34 7.69
C ALA A 203 -36.63 12.33 8.68
N VAL A 204 -36.04 11.23 8.20
CA VAL A 204 -35.35 10.22 9.02
C VAL A 204 -34.08 10.82 9.63
N ASP A 205 -33.28 11.54 8.88
CA ASP A 205 -32.08 12.23 9.37
C ASP A 205 -32.43 13.31 10.40
N ALA A 206 -33.51 14.05 10.20
CA ALA A 206 -33.99 15.04 11.18
C ALA A 206 -34.50 14.39 12.48
N LEU A 207 -35.07 13.19 12.43
CA LEU A 207 -35.48 12.42 13.59
C LEU A 207 -34.26 11.84 14.33
N CYS A 208 -33.28 11.30 13.62
CA CYS A 208 -32.05 10.77 14.19
C CYS A 208 -31.22 11.87 14.88
N THR A 209 -31.20 13.09 14.35
CA THR A 209 -30.44 14.22 14.90
C THR A 209 -31.11 14.83 16.14
N LYS A 210 -32.42 14.61 16.37
CA LYS A 210 -33.15 15.11 17.54
C LYS A 210 -33.16 14.14 18.74
N CYS A 211 -32.73 12.88 18.52
CA CYS A 211 -32.70 11.85 19.56
C CYS A 211 -31.29 11.60 20.14
N LEU A 212 -30.29 12.36 19.69
CA LEU A 212 -28.93 12.42 20.27
C LEU A 212 -28.76 13.68 21.09
#